data_98e749f64d897dcb52d572797395e5c9
#
_entry.id   98e749f64d897dcb52d572797395e5c9
#
_cell.length_a   1.000
_cell.length_b   1.000
_cell.length_c   1.000
_cell.angle_alpha   90.00
_cell.angle_beta   90.00
_cell.angle_gamma   90.00
#
_symmetry.space_group_name_H-M   'P 1'
#
loop_
_entity.id
_entity.type
_entity.pdbx_description
1 polymer ?
#
loop_
_entity_poly.entity_id
_entity_poly.type
_entity_poly.pdbx_seq_one_letter_code
_entity_poly.pdbx_strand_id
1 'polypeptide(L)'
;RYDRIIEQMVDEFMKKVAERSNELLLPIYETGKLKAVVVAGPGYAKSDFVKSGYLDYRLQKILDPHLIDVSYQGEEGVREVISKAQDVIQLSLYREIMEAFENFKVNLAKGTGLVVYGPDDIAKAIEVGALAVLLVHEARPDLEAWKEKAEASGAKVYIVPESLPESEWFLKTFDGLAGLLRYRVDLSQV
;
A
#
# COMPACT_ATOMS: atom_id res chain seq x y z
N ARG A 1 24.43 -24.81 -28.67
CA ARG A 1 23.84 -26.02 -28.07
C ARG A 1 23.93 -25.98 -26.53
N TYR A 2 25.04 -25.55 -26.00
CA TYR A 2 25.27 -25.43 -24.55
C TYR A 2 24.41 -24.30 -23.94
N ASP A 3 24.34 -23.17 -24.62
CA ASP A 3 23.57 -22.01 -24.16
C ASP A 3 22.06 -22.28 -24.04
N ARG A 4 21.50 -23.06 -24.97
CA ARG A 4 20.09 -23.46 -24.93
C ARG A 4 19.76 -24.34 -23.72
N ILE A 5 20.71 -25.20 -23.33
CA ILE A 5 20.52 -26.07 -22.16
C ILE A 5 20.52 -25.23 -20.88
N ILE A 6 21.41 -24.25 -20.77
CA ILE A 6 21.47 -23.34 -19.63
C ILE A 6 20.21 -22.48 -19.55
N GLU A 7 19.76 -21.89 -20.66
CA GLU A 7 18.51 -21.14 -20.73
C GLU A 7 17.31 -21.98 -20.30
N GLN A 8 17.23 -23.22 -20.73
CA GLN A 8 16.16 -24.12 -20.35
C GLN A 8 16.19 -24.46 -18.87
N MET A 9 17.39 -24.69 -18.30
CA MET A 9 17.55 -24.96 -16.89
C MET A 9 17.15 -23.76 -16.03
N VAL A 10 17.50 -22.56 -16.44
CA VAL A 10 17.11 -21.31 -15.76
C VAL A 10 15.60 -21.11 -15.83
N ASP A 11 15.00 -21.33 -16.98
CA ASP A 11 13.55 -21.22 -17.16
C ASP A 11 12.78 -22.23 -16.27
N GLU A 12 13.23 -23.46 -16.24
CA GLU A 12 12.65 -24.50 -15.34
C GLU A 12 12.80 -24.14 -13.87
N PHE A 13 13.93 -23.55 -13.50
CA PHE A 13 14.15 -23.05 -12.14
C PHE A 13 13.17 -21.94 -11.79
N MET A 14 12.98 -20.97 -12.68
CA MET A 14 12.03 -19.88 -12.49
C MET A 14 10.59 -20.37 -12.37
N LYS A 15 10.20 -21.36 -13.16
CA LYS A 15 8.88 -22.01 -13.04
C LYS A 15 8.68 -22.63 -11.67
N LYS A 16 9.68 -23.36 -11.17
CA LYS A 16 9.61 -23.98 -9.83
C LYS A 16 9.51 -22.96 -8.72
N VAL A 17 10.27 -21.86 -8.80
CA VAL A 17 10.18 -20.76 -7.83
C VAL A 17 8.79 -20.16 -7.85
N ALA A 18 8.25 -19.89 -9.03
CA ALA A 18 6.91 -19.34 -9.18
C ALA A 18 5.82 -20.30 -8.64
N GLU A 19 5.87 -21.58 -8.99
CA GLU A 19 4.95 -22.60 -8.48
C GLU A 19 4.96 -22.65 -6.96
N ARG A 20 6.15 -22.68 -6.36
CA ARG A 20 6.30 -22.70 -4.91
C ARG A 20 5.78 -21.42 -4.26
N SER A 21 6.05 -20.27 -4.88
CA SER A 21 5.56 -18.97 -4.42
C SER A 21 4.04 -18.90 -4.49
N ASN A 22 3.44 -19.32 -5.60
CA ASN A 22 1.98 -19.37 -5.75
C ASN A 22 1.35 -20.27 -4.67
N GLU A 23 1.91 -21.42 -4.45
CA GLU A 23 1.43 -22.39 -3.45
C GLU A 23 1.43 -21.81 -2.03
N LEU A 24 2.50 -21.11 -1.66
CA LEU A 24 2.66 -20.55 -0.33
C LEU A 24 1.92 -19.22 -0.13
N LEU A 25 1.88 -18.36 -1.14
CA LEU A 25 1.39 -16.99 -1.01
C LEU A 25 -0.10 -16.81 -1.35
N LEU A 26 -0.66 -17.61 -2.24
CA LEU A 26 -2.07 -17.47 -2.60
C LEU A 26 -3.02 -17.70 -1.42
N PRO A 27 -2.81 -18.67 -0.53
CA PRO A 27 -3.65 -18.82 0.66
C PRO A 27 -3.62 -17.57 1.55
N ILE A 28 -2.46 -16.92 1.66
CA ILE A 28 -2.32 -15.67 2.43
C ILE A 28 -3.00 -14.50 1.71
N TYR A 29 -2.85 -14.44 0.39
CA TYR A 29 -3.53 -13.44 -0.43
C TYR A 29 -5.06 -13.49 -0.24
N GLU A 30 -5.65 -14.67 -0.23
CA GLU A 30 -7.09 -14.88 -0.07
C GLU A 30 -7.63 -14.40 1.28
N THR A 31 -6.78 -14.36 2.31
CA THR A 31 -7.15 -13.80 3.62
C THR A 31 -7.19 -12.26 3.63
N GLY A 32 -6.74 -11.59 2.58
CA GLY A 32 -6.59 -10.15 2.51
C GLY A 32 -5.41 -9.58 3.30
N LYS A 33 -4.58 -10.43 3.90
CA LYS A 33 -3.43 -10.02 4.74
C LYS A 33 -2.15 -9.78 3.95
N LEU A 34 -2.06 -10.33 2.73
CA LEU A 34 -0.88 -10.12 1.87
C LEU A 34 -1.01 -8.78 1.13
N LYS A 35 -0.17 -7.81 1.47
CA LYS A 35 -0.25 -6.44 0.95
C LYS A 35 0.70 -6.18 -0.22
N ALA A 36 1.84 -6.84 -0.24
CA ALA A 36 2.83 -6.69 -1.29
C ALA A 36 3.67 -7.95 -1.44
N VAL A 37 4.20 -8.17 -2.63
CA VAL A 37 5.21 -9.19 -2.92
C VAL A 37 6.45 -8.47 -3.42
N VAL A 38 7.59 -8.81 -2.88
CA VAL A 38 8.90 -8.24 -3.25
C VAL A 38 9.75 -9.34 -3.87
N VAL A 39 10.38 -9.04 -5.01
CA VAL A 39 11.31 -9.95 -5.67
C VAL A 39 12.73 -9.45 -5.45
N ALA A 40 13.57 -10.33 -4.98
CA ALA A 40 14.98 -10.06 -4.70
C ALA A 40 15.86 -11.13 -5.31
N GLY A 41 17.07 -10.74 -5.69
CA GLY A 41 18.05 -11.66 -6.26
C GLY A 41 19.24 -10.93 -6.84
N PRO A 42 20.32 -11.66 -7.18
CA PRO A 42 21.47 -11.08 -7.81
C PRO A 42 21.23 -10.81 -9.30
N GLY A 43 21.83 -9.75 -9.80
CA GLY A 43 21.88 -9.43 -11.22
C GLY A 43 20.51 -9.30 -11.90
N TYR A 44 20.43 -9.77 -13.12
CA TYR A 44 19.22 -9.63 -13.96
C TYR A 44 18.18 -10.75 -13.76
N ALA A 45 18.50 -11.79 -13.03
CA ALA A 45 17.61 -12.94 -12.83
C ALA A 45 16.26 -12.54 -12.23
N LYS A 46 16.24 -11.60 -11.30
CA LYS A 46 15.00 -11.10 -10.69
C LYS A 46 14.10 -10.38 -11.70
N SER A 47 14.68 -9.61 -12.61
CA SER A 47 13.94 -8.94 -13.68
C SER A 47 13.37 -9.97 -14.68
N ASP A 48 14.15 -10.95 -15.06
CA ASP A 48 13.71 -12.03 -15.95
C ASP A 48 12.59 -12.86 -15.29
N PHE A 49 12.68 -13.10 -14.00
CA PHE A 49 11.62 -13.78 -13.25
C PHE A 49 10.30 -13.02 -13.30
N VAL A 50 10.31 -11.73 -13.05
CA VAL A 50 9.11 -10.89 -13.12
C VAL A 50 8.52 -10.88 -14.54
N LYS A 51 9.37 -10.73 -15.55
CA LYS A 51 8.96 -10.70 -16.95
C LYS A 51 8.45 -12.05 -17.46
N SER A 52 8.84 -13.15 -16.83
CA SER A 52 8.41 -14.50 -17.22
C SER A 52 6.90 -14.71 -17.15
N GLY A 53 6.22 -14.00 -16.25
CA GLY A 53 4.79 -14.13 -16.04
C GLY A 53 4.36 -15.43 -15.35
N TYR A 54 5.29 -16.17 -14.74
CA TYR A 54 5.00 -17.45 -14.07
C TYR A 54 4.29 -17.29 -12.72
N LEU A 55 4.41 -16.14 -12.08
CA LEU A 55 3.62 -15.83 -10.88
C LEU A 55 2.13 -15.74 -11.24
N ASP A 56 1.28 -16.22 -10.36
CA ASP A 56 -0.16 -16.03 -10.49
C ASP A 56 -0.51 -14.55 -10.66
N TYR A 57 -1.49 -14.26 -11.52
CA TYR A 57 -1.89 -12.87 -11.82
C TYR A 57 -2.29 -12.06 -10.60
N ARG A 58 -2.82 -12.72 -9.56
CA ARG A 58 -3.19 -12.08 -8.29
C ARG A 58 -1.96 -11.57 -7.55
N LEU A 59 -0.87 -12.33 -7.57
CA LEU A 59 0.40 -11.93 -6.98
C LEU A 59 1.10 -10.86 -7.82
N GLN A 60 0.97 -10.93 -9.14
CA GLN A 60 1.53 -9.91 -10.03
C GLN A 60 0.92 -8.52 -9.76
N LYS A 61 -0.35 -8.45 -9.41
CA LYS A 61 -1.04 -7.19 -9.08
C LYS A 61 -0.48 -6.48 -7.86
N ILE A 62 0.04 -7.24 -6.91
CA ILE A 62 0.60 -6.71 -5.65
C ILE A 62 2.13 -6.78 -5.63
N LEU A 63 2.73 -7.06 -6.77
CA LEU A 63 4.18 -7.09 -6.92
C LEU A 63 4.74 -5.68 -6.83
N ASP A 64 5.70 -5.48 -5.92
CA ASP A 64 6.39 -4.20 -5.83
C ASP A 64 7.28 -4.02 -7.07
N PRO A 65 7.21 -2.85 -7.74
CA PRO A 65 8.04 -2.60 -8.92
C PRO A 65 9.54 -2.50 -8.61
N HIS A 66 9.91 -2.28 -7.35
CA HIS A 66 11.30 -2.19 -6.94
C HIS A 66 11.88 -3.59 -6.70
N LEU A 67 12.76 -4.00 -7.60
CA LEU A 67 13.48 -5.26 -7.47
C LEU A 67 14.72 -5.03 -6.60
N ILE A 68 14.93 -5.92 -5.64
CA ILE A 68 15.98 -5.75 -4.62
C ILE A 68 17.21 -6.57 -4.99
N ASP A 69 18.36 -5.90 -5.10
CA ASP A 69 19.65 -6.56 -5.24
C ASP A 69 20.10 -7.16 -3.91
N VAL A 70 20.59 -8.40 -3.95
CA VAL A 70 21.18 -9.07 -2.82
C VAL A 70 22.59 -9.55 -3.16
N SER A 71 23.49 -9.39 -2.21
CA SER A 71 24.90 -9.79 -2.33
C SER A 71 25.19 -11.14 -1.68
N TYR A 72 24.32 -11.59 -0.79
CA TYR A 72 24.48 -12.80 0.01
C TYR A 72 23.47 -13.86 -0.36
N GLN A 73 23.78 -15.11 -0.01
CA GLN A 73 22.87 -16.25 -0.18
C GLN A 73 22.41 -16.77 1.19
N GLY A 74 21.37 -17.58 1.18
CA GLY A 74 20.86 -18.20 2.41
C GLY A 74 20.26 -17.19 3.37
N GLU A 75 20.42 -17.41 4.66
CA GLU A 75 19.83 -16.57 5.71
C GLU A 75 20.33 -15.13 5.70
N GLU A 76 21.59 -14.92 5.39
CA GLU A 76 22.15 -13.56 5.27
C GLU A 76 21.51 -12.79 4.12
N GLY A 77 21.27 -13.45 2.99
CA GLY A 77 20.54 -12.87 1.87
C GLY A 77 19.12 -12.49 2.25
N VAL A 78 18.43 -13.33 3.00
CA VAL A 78 17.07 -13.06 3.49
C VAL A 78 17.06 -11.85 4.44
N ARG A 79 18.02 -11.74 5.34
CA ARG A 79 18.15 -10.57 6.22
C ARG A 79 18.40 -9.28 5.45
N GLU A 80 19.25 -9.35 4.44
CA GLU A 80 19.51 -8.21 3.53
C GLU A 80 18.23 -7.77 2.82
N VAL A 81 17.44 -8.71 2.32
CA VAL A 81 16.14 -8.43 1.68
C VAL A 81 15.18 -7.78 2.66
N ILE A 82 15.05 -8.31 3.87
CA ILE A 82 14.14 -7.76 4.88
C ILE A 82 14.51 -6.30 5.18
N SER A 83 15.78 -6.01 5.38
CA SER A 83 16.26 -4.66 5.66
C SER A 83 15.95 -3.70 4.51
N LYS A 84 16.27 -4.09 3.27
CA LYS A 84 16.03 -3.27 2.08
C LYS A 84 14.54 -3.15 1.73
N ALA A 85 13.77 -4.22 1.95
CA ALA A 85 12.33 -4.22 1.70
C ALA A 85 11.57 -3.29 2.65
N GLN A 86 12.00 -3.14 3.88
CA GLN A 86 11.41 -2.19 4.82
C GLN A 86 11.47 -0.76 4.28
N ASP A 87 12.62 -0.36 3.75
CA ASP A 87 12.79 0.96 3.14
C ASP A 87 11.86 1.14 1.92
N VAL A 88 11.77 0.14 1.06
CA VAL A 88 10.90 0.15 -0.12
C VAL A 88 9.43 0.22 0.28
N ILE A 89 9.00 -0.57 1.26
CA ILE A 89 7.62 -0.58 1.77
C ILE A 89 7.28 0.78 2.38
N GLN A 90 8.18 1.38 3.15
CA GLN A 90 7.98 2.70 3.73
C GLN A 90 7.87 3.78 2.66
N LEU A 91 8.70 3.74 1.62
CA LEU A 91 8.63 4.68 0.50
C LEU A 91 7.31 4.54 -0.28
N SER A 92 6.87 3.31 -0.51
CA SER A 92 5.60 3.03 -1.18
C SER A 92 4.41 3.54 -0.37
N LEU A 93 4.38 3.28 0.93
CA LEU A 93 3.36 3.78 1.85
C LEU A 93 3.36 5.31 1.92
N TYR A 94 4.52 5.91 2.00
CA TYR A 94 4.68 7.36 2.00
C TYR A 94 4.11 7.99 0.73
N ARG A 95 4.36 7.37 -0.42
CA ARG A 95 3.80 7.81 -1.70
C ARG A 95 2.27 7.72 -1.72
N GLU A 96 1.69 6.63 -1.23
CA GLU A 96 0.24 6.48 -1.12
C GLU A 96 -0.38 7.57 -0.24
N ILE A 97 0.25 7.87 0.89
CA ILE A 97 -0.20 8.95 1.79
C ILE A 97 -0.14 10.30 1.07
N MET A 98 0.94 10.58 0.35
CA MET A 98 1.08 11.82 -0.41
C MET A 98 0.01 11.94 -1.51
N GLU A 99 -0.28 10.87 -2.22
CA GLU A 99 -1.35 10.85 -3.24
C GLU A 99 -2.72 11.11 -2.64
N ALA A 100 -3.05 10.46 -1.54
CA ALA A 100 -4.32 10.67 -0.84
C ALA A 100 -4.43 12.11 -0.33
N PHE A 101 -3.35 12.66 0.17
CA PHE A 101 -3.28 14.04 0.65
C PHE A 101 -3.48 15.05 -0.49
N GLU A 102 -2.83 14.81 -1.63
CA GLU A 102 -2.98 15.65 -2.83
C GLU A 102 -4.41 15.59 -3.37
N ASN A 103 -5.02 14.41 -3.40
CA ASN A 103 -6.43 14.25 -3.77
C ASN A 103 -7.34 15.07 -2.85
N PHE A 104 -7.10 15.04 -1.56
CA PHE A 104 -7.84 15.86 -0.60
C PHE A 104 -7.71 17.35 -0.92
N LYS A 105 -6.48 17.85 -1.10
CA LYS A 105 -6.23 19.26 -1.40
C LYS A 105 -6.87 19.71 -2.70
N VAL A 106 -6.74 18.92 -3.75
CA VAL A 106 -7.32 19.22 -5.07
C VAL A 106 -8.84 19.29 -5.00
N ASN A 107 -9.49 18.32 -4.37
CA ASN A 107 -10.94 18.29 -4.22
C ASN A 107 -11.44 19.42 -3.33
N LEU A 108 -10.69 19.76 -2.28
CA LEU A 108 -11.02 20.90 -1.42
C LEU A 108 -10.95 22.22 -2.21
N ALA A 109 -9.88 22.43 -2.96
CA ALA A 109 -9.68 23.65 -3.75
C ALA A 109 -10.73 23.81 -4.87
N LYS A 110 -11.13 22.72 -5.50
CA LYS A 110 -12.13 22.71 -6.57
C LYS A 110 -13.57 22.76 -6.06
N GLY A 111 -13.80 22.60 -4.77
CA GLY A 111 -15.15 22.58 -4.20
C GLY A 111 -16.01 21.43 -4.74
N THR A 112 -15.43 20.25 -4.93
CA THR A 112 -16.15 19.11 -5.55
C THR A 112 -17.27 18.52 -4.69
N GLY A 113 -17.27 18.81 -3.38
CA GLY A 113 -18.17 18.17 -2.42
C GLY A 113 -17.75 16.75 -2.04
N LEU A 114 -16.54 16.33 -2.40
CA LEU A 114 -15.99 15.00 -2.10
C LEU A 114 -14.99 14.99 -0.94
N VAL A 115 -14.88 16.09 -0.22
CA VAL A 115 -14.04 16.19 0.98
C VAL A 115 -14.92 16.31 2.22
N VAL A 116 -14.42 15.79 3.32
CA VAL A 116 -15.05 15.91 4.63
C VAL A 116 -13.99 16.22 5.68
N TYR A 117 -14.29 17.08 6.61
CA TYR A 117 -13.44 17.43 7.75
C TYR A 117 -14.30 17.78 8.95
N GLY A 118 -13.69 17.79 10.13
CA GLY A 118 -14.42 17.92 11.38
C GLY A 118 -14.93 16.57 11.90
N PRO A 119 -14.81 16.31 13.20
CA PRO A 119 -15.16 14.99 13.78
C PRO A 119 -16.61 14.61 13.53
N ASP A 120 -17.56 15.55 13.65
CA ASP A 120 -18.98 15.26 13.51
C ASP A 120 -19.34 14.84 12.09
N ASP A 121 -18.88 15.57 11.08
CA ASP A 121 -19.14 15.26 9.68
C ASP A 121 -18.45 13.97 9.22
N ILE A 122 -17.26 13.71 9.71
CA ILE A 122 -16.56 12.47 9.44
C ILE A 122 -17.30 11.28 10.07
N ALA A 123 -17.75 11.41 11.30
CA ALA A 123 -18.57 10.39 11.95
C ALA A 123 -19.85 10.08 11.18
N LYS A 124 -20.53 11.10 10.69
CA LYS A 124 -21.72 10.95 9.85
C LYS A 124 -21.41 10.27 8.51
N ALA A 125 -20.31 10.64 7.87
CA ALA A 125 -19.86 10.01 6.63
C ALA A 125 -19.55 8.52 6.84
N ILE A 126 -18.97 8.15 7.96
CA ILE A 126 -18.74 6.75 8.34
C ILE A 126 -20.07 6.03 8.52
N GLU A 127 -21.00 6.63 9.26
CA GLU A 127 -22.31 6.04 9.55
C GLU A 127 -23.10 5.71 8.30
N VAL A 128 -23.11 6.59 7.30
CA VAL A 128 -23.85 6.36 6.05
C VAL A 128 -23.03 5.59 5.00
N GLY A 129 -21.81 5.18 5.31
CA GLY A 129 -20.97 4.44 4.39
C GLY A 129 -20.39 5.24 3.23
N ALA A 130 -20.35 6.56 3.35
CA ALA A 130 -19.86 7.46 2.31
C ALA A 130 -18.36 7.71 2.33
N LEU A 131 -17.68 7.34 3.42
CA LEU A 131 -16.24 7.59 3.56
C LEU A 131 -15.43 6.60 2.74
N ALA A 132 -14.60 7.10 1.82
CA ALA A 132 -13.66 6.29 1.06
C ALA A 132 -12.30 6.21 1.71
N VAL A 133 -11.79 7.34 2.17
CA VAL A 133 -10.44 7.48 2.75
C VAL A 133 -10.51 8.36 3.99
N LEU A 134 -9.83 7.93 5.04
CA LEU A 134 -9.60 8.75 6.23
C LEU A 134 -8.10 9.06 6.36
N LEU A 135 -7.79 10.33 6.52
CA LEU A 135 -6.45 10.84 6.83
C LEU A 135 -6.43 11.24 8.31
N VAL A 136 -5.56 10.62 9.09
CA VAL A 136 -5.41 10.86 10.53
C VAL A 136 -3.96 11.18 10.84
N HIS A 137 -3.71 12.32 11.49
CA HIS A 137 -2.36 12.66 11.93
C HIS A 137 -1.92 11.74 13.08
N GLU A 138 -0.67 11.29 13.05
CA GLU A 138 -0.14 10.36 14.05
C GLU A 138 -0.15 10.90 15.49
N ALA A 139 -0.13 12.22 15.66
CA ALA A 139 -0.15 12.86 16.97
C ALA A 139 -1.53 12.88 17.63
N ARG A 140 -2.60 12.48 16.92
CA ARG A 140 -3.93 12.47 17.54
C ARG A 140 -4.05 11.37 18.60
N PRO A 141 -4.46 11.71 19.82
CA PRO A 141 -4.59 10.70 20.89
C PRO A 141 -5.71 9.67 20.64
N ASP A 142 -6.70 10.02 19.82
CA ASP A 142 -7.84 9.16 19.47
C ASP A 142 -7.67 8.45 18.10
N LEU A 143 -6.44 8.38 17.60
CA LEU A 143 -6.12 7.79 16.31
C LEU A 143 -6.67 6.37 16.15
N GLU A 144 -6.45 5.50 17.13
CA GLU A 144 -6.89 4.10 17.06
C GLU A 144 -8.42 3.97 16.98
N ALA A 145 -9.15 4.82 17.71
CA ALA A 145 -10.60 4.84 17.68
C ALA A 145 -11.13 5.23 16.28
N TRP A 146 -10.55 6.25 15.67
CA TRP A 146 -10.92 6.67 14.32
C TRP A 146 -10.58 5.62 13.27
N LYS A 147 -9.39 5.04 13.38
CA LYS A 147 -8.94 3.97 12.48
C LYS A 147 -9.91 2.79 12.52
N GLU A 148 -10.26 2.31 13.68
CA GLU A 148 -11.16 1.18 13.86
C GLU A 148 -12.55 1.45 13.26
N LYS A 149 -13.14 2.60 13.54
CA LYS A 149 -14.44 2.99 13.00
C LYS A 149 -14.43 3.11 11.48
N ALA A 150 -13.42 3.75 10.93
CA ALA A 150 -13.32 3.95 9.49
C ALA A 150 -13.08 2.63 8.75
N GLU A 151 -12.19 1.79 9.23
CA GLU A 151 -11.92 0.48 8.64
C GLU A 151 -13.15 -0.43 8.71
N ALA A 152 -13.90 -0.41 9.80
CA ALA A 152 -15.15 -1.17 9.93
C ALA A 152 -16.20 -0.75 8.90
N SER A 153 -16.19 0.50 8.44
CA SER A 153 -17.08 1.01 7.39
C SER A 153 -16.59 0.71 5.97
N GLY A 154 -15.41 0.10 5.82
CA GLY A 154 -14.78 -0.18 4.53
C GLY A 154 -13.92 0.95 3.99
N ALA A 155 -13.66 2.01 4.75
CA ALA A 155 -12.77 3.08 4.37
C ALA A 155 -11.30 2.67 4.50
N LYS A 156 -10.46 3.22 3.64
CA LYS A 156 -9.00 3.10 3.77
C LYS A 156 -8.50 4.18 4.72
N VAL A 157 -7.64 3.80 5.67
CA VAL A 157 -7.07 4.74 6.63
C VAL A 157 -5.58 4.94 6.35
N TYR A 158 -5.18 6.20 6.25
CA TYR A 158 -3.77 6.58 6.18
C TYR A 158 -3.39 7.40 7.41
N ILE A 159 -2.35 6.96 8.09
CA ILE A 159 -1.77 7.69 9.23
C ILE A 159 -0.73 8.66 8.67
N VAL A 160 -0.97 9.95 8.85
CA VAL A 160 -0.09 11.02 8.35
C VAL A 160 1.04 11.24 9.35
N PRO A 161 2.29 10.91 8.99
CA PRO A 161 3.43 11.08 9.89
C PRO A 161 3.86 12.53 10.00
N GLU A 162 4.44 12.90 11.13
CA GLU A 162 5.00 14.24 11.35
C GLU A 162 6.09 14.61 10.35
N SER A 163 6.80 13.62 9.82
CA SER A 163 7.84 13.79 8.81
C SER A 163 7.33 14.26 7.45
N LEU A 164 6.03 14.13 7.19
CA LEU A 164 5.44 14.64 5.94
C LEU A 164 5.47 16.17 5.94
N PRO A 165 5.98 16.83 4.87
CA PRO A 165 6.11 18.30 4.85
C PRO A 165 4.81 19.06 5.15
N GLU A 166 3.66 18.49 4.79
CA GLU A 166 2.35 19.11 4.92
C GLU A 166 1.63 18.74 6.22
N SER A 167 2.25 17.92 7.06
CA SER A 167 1.62 17.42 8.29
C SER A 167 1.29 18.53 9.29
N GLU A 168 2.12 19.54 9.38
CA GLU A 168 1.90 20.69 10.26
C GLU A 168 0.69 21.51 9.82
N TRP A 169 0.58 21.79 8.53
CA TRP A 169 -0.60 22.47 7.96
C TRP A 169 -1.87 21.65 8.20
N PHE A 170 -1.81 20.34 7.99
CA PHE A 170 -2.92 19.43 8.22
C PHE A 170 -3.37 19.43 9.69
N LEU A 171 -2.43 19.38 10.60
CA LEU A 171 -2.71 19.42 12.03
C LEU A 171 -3.33 20.74 12.46
N LYS A 172 -2.78 21.86 11.99
CA LYS A 172 -3.27 23.19 12.35
C LYS A 172 -4.60 23.55 11.72
N THR A 173 -4.82 23.18 10.46
CA THR A 173 -6.01 23.59 9.70
C THR A 173 -7.19 22.67 9.94
N PHE A 174 -6.95 21.35 10.02
CA PHE A 174 -8.01 20.33 10.11
C PHE A 174 -7.96 19.52 11.41
N ASP A 175 -7.16 19.96 12.36
CA ASP A 175 -6.93 19.23 13.61
C ASP A 175 -6.46 17.77 13.39
N GLY A 176 -5.77 17.57 12.29
CA GLY A 176 -5.22 16.27 11.92
C GLY A 176 -6.25 15.21 11.54
N LEU A 177 -7.43 15.61 11.08
CA LEU A 177 -8.49 14.69 10.71
C LEU A 177 -9.24 15.18 9.48
N ALA A 178 -9.23 14.41 8.39
CA ALA A 178 -9.92 14.72 7.16
C ALA A 178 -10.22 13.47 6.36
N GLY A 179 -11.10 13.55 5.38
CA GLY A 179 -11.44 12.41 4.56
C GLY A 179 -11.88 12.75 3.15
N LEU A 180 -11.92 11.70 2.34
CA LEU A 180 -12.47 11.72 0.99
C LEU A 180 -13.74 10.86 0.95
N LEU A 181 -14.75 11.36 0.28
CA LEU A 181 -16.03 10.69 0.13
C LEU A 181 -16.07 9.87 -1.17
N ARG A 182 -16.81 8.77 -1.15
CA ARG A 182 -17.07 7.94 -2.34
C ARG A 182 -17.99 8.65 -3.33
N TYR A 183 -18.92 9.44 -2.80
CA TYR A 183 -19.92 10.20 -3.53
C TYR A 183 -20.32 11.42 -2.70
N ARG A 184 -20.93 12.38 -3.36
CA ARG A 184 -21.46 13.55 -2.67
C ARG A 184 -22.64 13.13 -1.80
N VAL A 185 -22.68 13.62 -0.59
CA VAL A 185 -23.76 13.39 0.37
C VAL A 185 -23.99 14.66 1.19
N ASP A 186 -25.26 14.94 1.47
CA ASP A 186 -25.60 16.04 2.37
C ASP A 186 -25.60 15.54 3.81
N LEU A 187 -24.49 15.79 4.50
CA LEU A 187 -24.29 15.35 5.88
C LEU A 187 -25.15 16.13 6.89
N SER A 188 -25.73 17.26 6.50
CA SER A 188 -26.65 17.99 7.37
C SER A 188 -27.98 17.27 7.58
N GLN A 189 -28.28 16.28 6.75
CA GLN A 189 -29.50 15.47 6.81
C GLN A 189 -29.32 14.13 7.54
N VAL A 190 -28.13 13.88 8.06
CA VAL A 190 -27.79 12.62 8.78
C VAL A 190 -27.94 12.80 10.30
#